data_ceb57046e83519622f591ce0647be3fa
#
_entry.id   ceb57046e83519622f591ce0647be3fa
#
_cell.length_a   1.000
_cell.length_b   1.000
_cell.length_c   1.000
_cell.angle_alpha   90.00
_cell.angle_beta   90.00
_cell.angle_gamma   90.00
#
_symmetry.space_group_name_H-M   'P 1'
#
loop_
_entity.id
_entity.type
_entity.pdbx_description
1 polymer ?
#
loop_
_entity_poly.entity_id
_entity_poly.type
_entity_poly.pdbx_seq_one_letter_code
_entity_poly.pdbx_strand_id
1 'polypeptide(L)'
;MAADEVRWLVRLTPRPGQTIADLLQIPLSLDVWQREQDALVAAVPAMVLRELERRRLAGVERLGTTAEYEVKAGRLAQRHPGSGQ
;
A
#
# COMPACT_ATOMS: atom_id res chain seq x y z
N MET A 1 13.19 -17.47 1.90
CA MET A 1 13.50 -16.53 2.96
C MET A 1 12.53 -15.39 2.92
N ALA A 2 12.00 -15.04 4.06
CA ALA A 2 11.06 -13.92 4.12
C ALA A 2 11.70 -12.63 3.64
N ALA A 3 12.99 -12.48 3.82
CA ALA A 3 13.70 -11.29 3.41
C ALA A 3 13.65 -11.03 1.91
N ASP A 4 13.41 -12.08 1.14
CA ASP A 4 13.36 -11.95 -0.32
C ASP A 4 11.97 -11.66 -0.84
N GLU A 5 10.99 -11.62 0.04
CA GLU A 5 9.62 -11.40 -0.36
C GLU A 5 9.42 -9.95 -0.78
N VAL A 6 8.90 -9.77 -1.99
CA VAL A 6 8.62 -8.43 -2.51
C VAL A 6 7.26 -7.99 -1.99
N ARG A 7 7.25 -6.82 -1.39
CA ARG A 7 5.99 -6.20 -0.95
C ARG A 7 5.70 -4.99 -1.82
N TRP A 8 4.46 -4.89 -2.20
CA TRP A 8 3.99 -3.79 -3.07
C TRP A 8 3.24 -2.77 -2.25
N LEU A 9 3.55 -1.52 -2.53
CA LEU A 9 2.75 -0.43 -1.99
C LEU A 9 1.65 -0.13 -3.00
N VAL A 10 0.42 -0.21 -2.54
CA VAL A 10 -0.73 -0.06 -3.43
C VAL A 10 -1.75 0.88 -2.82
N ARG A 11 -2.47 1.59 -3.68
CA ARG A 11 -3.63 2.35 -3.26
C ARG A 11 -4.86 1.51 -3.56
N LEU A 12 -5.65 1.24 -2.52
CA LEU A 12 -6.86 0.44 -2.63
C LEU A 12 -8.07 1.34 -2.53
N THR A 13 -8.93 1.27 -3.52
CA THR A 13 -10.15 2.07 -3.57
C THR A 13 -11.34 1.12 -3.38
N PRO A 14 -12.28 1.46 -2.49
CA PRO A 14 -13.47 0.63 -2.31
C PRO A 14 -14.26 0.54 -3.61
N ARG A 15 -14.88 -0.60 -3.84
CA ARG A 15 -15.77 -0.77 -4.97
C ARG A 15 -17.03 0.07 -4.75
N PRO A 16 -17.76 0.37 -5.84
CA PRO A 16 -19.02 1.10 -5.70
C PRO A 16 -19.93 0.40 -4.68
N GLY A 17 -20.44 1.17 -3.75
CA GLY A 17 -21.31 0.64 -2.71
C GLY A 17 -20.57 0.14 -1.48
N GLN A 18 -19.26 0.17 -1.49
CA GLN A 18 -18.45 -0.25 -0.35
C GLN A 18 -17.72 0.94 0.26
N THR A 19 -17.23 0.75 1.49
CA THR A 19 -16.54 1.80 2.23
C THR A 19 -15.12 1.35 2.56
N ILE A 20 -14.34 2.29 3.08
CA ILE A 20 -13.01 1.97 3.60
C ILE A 20 -13.09 0.91 4.69
N ALA A 21 -14.12 0.98 5.54
CA ALA A 21 -14.30 -0.01 6.59
C ALA A 21 -14.45 -1.42 6.00
N ASP A 22 -15.13 -1.53 4.87
CA ASP A 22 -15.26 -2.81 4.19
C ASP A 22 -13.92 -3.34 3.73
N LEU A 23 -13.05 -2.46 3.24
CA LEU A 23 -11.69 -2.86 2.86
C LEU A 23 -10.92 -3.42 4.05
N LEU A 24 -11.08 -2.79 5.20
CA LEU A 24 -10.35 -3.21 6.40
C LEU A 24 -10.82 -4.56 6.91
N GLN A 25 -11.99 -5.03 6.50
CA GLN A 25 -12.54 -6.31 6.91
C GLN A 25 -12.17 -7.44 5.95
N ILE A 26 -11.50 -7.16 4.86
CA ILE A 26 -11.04 -8.20 3.95
C ILE A 26 -10.09 -9.13 4.69
N PRO A 27 -10.33 -10.47 4.63
CA PRO A 27 -9.51 -11.41 5.38
C PRO A 27 -8.17 -11.70 4.71
N LEU A 28 -7.46 -10.65 4.38
CA LEU A 28 -6.11 -10.71 3.82
C LEU A 28 -5.24 -9.77 4.64
N SER A 29 -3.97 -10.10 4.73
CA SER A 29 -3.04 -9.26 5.48
C SER A 29 -2.77 -7.97 4.73
N LEU A 30 -3.25 -6.88 5.27
CA LEU A 30 -2.99 -5.55 4.73
C LEU A 30 -2.22 -4.76 5.78
N ASP A 31 -1.05 -4.27 5.40
CA ASP A 31 -0.27 -3.39 6.25
C ASP A 31 -0.58 -1.97 5.83
N VAL A 32 -1.54 -1.35 6.51
CA VAL A 32 -2.04 -0.04 6.13
C VAL A 32 -1.04 1.03 6.53
N TRP A 33 -0.55 1.77 5.54
CA TRP A 33 0.42 2.84 5.76
C TRP A 33 -0.24 4.20 5.87
N GLN A 34 -1.37 4.38 5.16
CA GLN A 34 -2.03 5.67 5.14
C GLN A 34 -3.50 5.48 4.81
N ARG A 35 -4.35 6.22 5.51
CA ARG A 35 -5.78 6.28 5.16
C ARG A 35 -6.04 7.60 4.47
N GLU A 36 -6.63 7.50 3.29
CA GLU A 36 -7.12 8.65 2.57
C GLU A 36 -8.63 8.69 2.67
N GLN A 37 -9.23 9.75 2.20
CA GLN A 37 -10.66 9.91 2.29
C GLN A 37 -11.39 8.79 1.54
N ASP A 38 -10.92 8.45 0.37
CA ASP A 38 -11.58 7.49 -0.51
C ASP A 38 -10.73 6.26 -0.80
N ALA A 39 -9.64 6.06 -0.08
CA ALA A 39 -8.72 4.99 -0.40
C ALA A 39 -7.83 4.65 0.79
N LEU A 40 -7.17 3.51 0.68
CA LEU A 40 -6.13 3.10 1.63
C LEU A 40 -4.83 2.89 0.88
N VAL A 41 -3.74 3.35 1.45
CA VAL A 41 -2.41 2.99 0.96
C VAL A 41 -1.88 1.91 1.87
N ALA A 42 -1.58 0.76 1.30
CA ALA A 42 -1.16 -0.40 2.08
C ALA A 42 -0.01 -1.12 1.39
N ALA A 43 0.82 -1.76 2.21
CA ALA A 43 1.86 -2.63 1.72
C ALA A 43 1.35 -4.06 1.77
N VAL A 44 1.48 -4.78 0.65
CA VAL A 44 0.98 -6.15 0.56
C VAL A 44 2.00 -7.04 -0.14
N PRO A 45 2.11 -8.31 0.28
CA PRO A 45 2.91 -9.26 -0.47
C PRO A 45 2.32 -9.47 -1.87
N ALA A 46 3.17 -9.88 -2.79
CA ALA A 46 2.72 -10.11 -4.17
C ALA A 46 1.54 -11.07 -4.23
N MET A 47 1.55 -12.08 -3.37
CA MET A 47 0.47 -13.07 -3.34
C MET A 47 -0.85 -12.43 -2.96
N VAL A 48 -0.84 -11.55 -1.96
CA VAL A 48 -2.06 -10.85 -1.53
C VAL A 48 -2.53 -9.89 -2.61
N LEU A 49 -1.60 -9.18 -3.25
CA LEU A 49 -1.94 -8.28 -4.34
C LEU A 49 -2.64 -9.04 -5.46
N ARG A 50 -2.11 -10.21 -5.80
CA ARG A 50 -2.71 -11.04 -6.84
C ARG A 50 -4.13 -11.45 -6.48
N GLU A 51 -4.36 -11.80 -5.20
CA GLU A 51 -5.70 -12.16 -4.75
C GLU A 51 -6.66 -10.99 -4.81
N LEU A 52 -6.20 -9.80 -4.41
CA LEU A 52 -7.04 -8.61 -4.50
C LEU A 52 -7.48 -8.35 -5.93
N GLU A 53 -6.55 -8.49 -6.86
CA GLU A 53 -6.85 -8.24 -8.27
C GLU A 53 -7.73 -9.35 -8.85
N ARG A 54 -7.40 -10.60 -8.54
CA ARG A 54 -8.13 -11.74 -9.08
C ARG A 54 -9.58 -11.77 -8.62
N ARG A 55 -9.80 -11.47 -7.34
CA ARG A 55 -11.15 -11.49 -6.76
C ARG A 55 -11.89 -10.18 -6.94
N ARG A 56 -11.20 -9.16 -7.46
CA ARG A 56 -11.77 -7.82 -7.64
C ARG A 56 -12.36 -7.28 -6.35
N LEU A 57 -11.62 -7.45 -5.27
CA LEU A 57 -12.09 -7.01 -3.95
C LEU A 57 -12.04 -5.50 -3.81
N ALA A 58 -11.20 -4.84 -4.58
CA ALA A 58 -11.06 -3.39 -4.53
C ALA A 58 -10.41 -2.93 -5.83
N GLY A 59 -10.49 -1.63 -6.09
CA GLY A 59 -9.66 -1.02 -7.12
C GLY A 59 -8.22 -0.99 -6.63
N VAL A 60 -7.29 -1.38 -7.47
CA VAL A 60 -5.88 -1.49 -7.08
C VAL A 60 -5.03 -0.63 -8.00
N GLU A 61 -4.29 0.29 -7.39
CA GLU A 61 -3.28 1.08 -8.10
C GLU A 61 -1.93 0.74 -7.49
N ARG A 62 -1.02 0.22 -8.29
CA ARG A 62 0.33 -0.11 -7.81
C ARG A 62 1.17 1.16 -7.78
N LEU A 63 1.70 1.48 -6.61
CA LEU A 63 2.52 2.68 -6.43
C LEU A 63 4.00 2.37 -6.54
N GLY A 64 4.38 1.10 -6.41
CA GLY A 64 5.76 0.68 -6.45
C GLY A 64 6.02 -0.36 -5.38
N THR A 65 7.27 -0.80 -5.26
CA THR A 65 7.62 -1.70 -4.16
C THR A 65 7.91 -0.88 -2.91
N THR A 66 7.79 -1.52 -1.75
CA THR A 66 8.10 -0.84 -0.50
C THR A 66 9.57 -0.45 -0.45
N ALA A 67 10.45 -1.28 -1.04
CA ALA A 67 11.86 -0.97 -1.08
C ALA A 67 12.12 0.31 -1.87
N GLU A 68 11.46 0.48 -3.00
CA GLU A 68 11.59 1.70 -3.79
C GLU A 68 11.10 2.91 -3.03
N TYR A 69 10.00 2.75 -2.34
CA TYR A 69 9.41 3.83 -1.58
C TYR A 69 10.29 4.26 -0.41
N GLU A 70 10.89 3.29 0.26
CA GLU A 70 11.78 3.57 1.38
C GLU A 70 13.04 4.30 0.93
N VAL A 71 13.57 3.93 -0.23
CA VAL A 71 14.72 4.64 -0.78
C VAL A 71 14.37 6.09 -1.08
N LYS A 72 13.22 6.33 -1.69
CA LYS A 72 12.77 7.69 -1.97
C LYS A 72 12.58 8.49 -0.69
N ALA A 73 11.95 7.89 0.30
CA ALA A 73 11.72 8.56 1.57
C ALA A 73 13.03 8.89 2.26
N GLY A 74 14.00 7.98 2.19
CA GLY A 74 15.31 8.21 2.75
C GLY A 74 16.02 9.36 2.08
N ARG A 75 15.94 9.45 0.77
CA ARG A 75 16.53 10.55 0.04
C ARG A 75 15.91 11.88 0.41
N LEU A 76 14.59 11.90 0.50
CA LEU A 76 13.89 13.11 0.88
C LEU A 76 14.25 13.54 2.30
N ALA A 77 14.35 12.58 3.20
CA ALA A 77 14.73 12.87 4.56
C ALA A 77 16.14 13.44 4.64
N GLN A 78 17.04 12.93 3.81
CA GLN A 78 18.40 13.43 3.79
C GLN A 78 18.48 14.83 3.24
N ARG A 79 17.59 15.18 2.35
CA ARG A 79 17.56 16.52 1.80
C ARG A 79 16.99 17.53 2.77
N HIS A 80 16.06 17.09 3.56
CA HIS A 80 15.28 17.98 4.41
C HIS A 80 15.94 18.41 5.69
N PRO A 81 16.83 17.63 6.27
CA PRO A 81 17.33 18.03 7.59
C PRO A 81 17.97 19.42 7.59
N GLY A 82 18.49 19.81 6.46
CA GLY A 82 19.05 21.14 6.38
C GLY A 82 18.00 22.23 6.39
N SER A 83 16.82 21.94 5.97
CA SER A 83 15.77 22.93 5.94
C SER A 83 15.02 22.94 7.26
N GLY A 84 15.40 22.09 8.00
CA GLY A 84 14.76 21.96 9.25
C GLY A 84 14.39 23.16 9.78
N GLN A 85 14.63 22.87 8.75
CA GLN A 85 14.26 23.10 8.84
C GLN A 85 14.04 23.44 8.90
#